data_147a160a798f69066a9abbd66d2fc53c
#
_entry.id   147a160a798f69066a9abbd66d2fc53c
#
_cell.length_a   1.000
_cell.length_b   1.000
_cell.length_c   1.000
_cell.angle_alpha   90.00
_cell.angle_beta   90.00
_cell.angle_gamma   90.00
#
_symmetry.space_group_name_H-M   'P 1'
#
loop_
_entity.id
_entity.type
_entity.pdbx_description
1 polymer ?
#
loop_
_entity_poly.entity_id
_entity_poly.type
_entity_poly.pdbx_seq_one_letter_code
_entity_poly.pdbx_strand_id
1 'polypeptide(L)'
;MYYHCCSLNMQSIIIIGTQRSGSNLLRLMLNQHSQIAAPHPPHVMQTFMPLLPKYGDLNNSDSFIQLATDVCSFVMLNPVPWGFNYDAKTVAAKAKSHTLVGIYEVIYETYAAAQQKTFWCSKSMTNLYFIPQIRAAGVHPFYIHLIRDGRDVAASFRKAIVGEKHCYHIARQWKEDQETAEKNCHEFAADRYIPVMYENLIRDPENTLRILLHHMGLQFEATMLQYHQTNEAQKTAEAGKMWDNVRKPVMVTNSNKFLSQLSEEDVRIFESVAGDVLQRHGYTPYFAPDKWIKQFSYEQVAEFTAANEAMKAEAMKNFDPEGVKKREAQDNLVKNIKSRS
;
A
#
# COMPACT_ATOMS: atom_id res chain seq x y z
N MET A 1 -6.91 41.85 -12.09
CA MET A 1 -7.12 41.22 -10.79
C MET A 1 -6.11 40.08 -10.70
N TYR A 2 -4.93 40.32 -10.09
CA TYR A 2 -3.88 39.32 -9.97
C TYR A 2 -4.26 38.34 -8.86
N TYR A 3 -4.62 37.11 -9.24
CA TYR A 3 -4.71 36.03 -8.28
C TYR A 3 -3.29 35.74 -7.77
N HIS A 4 -3.03 36.17 -6.54
CA HIS A 4 -1.90 35.65 -5.77
C HIS A 4 -2.15 34.13 -5.62
N CYS A 5 -1.44 33.36 -6.43
CA CYS A 5 -1.33 31.93 -6.23
C CYS A 5 -0.47 31.75 -4.97
N CYS A 6 -1.09 31.80 -3.78
CA CYS A 6 -0.48 31.23 -2.60
C CYS A 6 -0.18 29.78 -2.96
N SER A 7 1.09 29.44 -3.09
CA SER A 7 1.53 28.05 -3.15
C SER A 7 1.05 27.40 -1.86
N LEU A 8 -0.08 26.73 -1.91
CA LEU A 8 -0.55 25.87 -0.82
C LEU A 8 0.61 24.92 -0.53
N ASN A 9 1.13 24.98 0.70
CA ASN A 9 2.22 24.10 1.11
C ASN A 9 1.65 22.67 1.18
N MET A 10 1.69 21.96 0.04
CA MET A 10 1.08 20.64 -0.14
C MET A 10 1.80 19.65 0.79
N GLN A 11 1.03 18.94 1.61
CA GLN A 11 1.54 17.93 2.52
C GLN A 11 1.32 16.53 1.93
N SER A 12 2.17 15.60 2.31
CA SER A 12 2.13 14.23 1.80
C SER A 12 1.89 13.20 2.90
N ILE A 13 1.08 12.19 2.57
CA ILE A 13 0.79 11.04 3.42
C ILE A 13 1.12 9.77 2.62
N ILE A 14 1.84 8.83 3.22
CA ILE A 14 2.09 7.52 2.62
C ILE A 14 1.66 6.42 3.60
N ILE A 15 0.67 5.62 3.19
CA ILE A 15 0.26 4.43 3.96
C ILE A 15 1.20 3.28 3.57
N ILE A 16 1.88 2.73 4.57
CA ILE A 16 2.84 1.61 4.45
C ILE A 16 2.43 0.43 5.34
N GLY A 17 3.08 -0.71 5.16
CA GLY A 17 2.90 -1.94 5.92
C GLY A 17 2.64 -3.14 5.03
N THR A 18 2.17 -4.26 5.59
CA THR A 18 1.86 -5.46 4.81
C THR A 18 0.51 -5.34 4.10
N GLN A 19 0.43 -5.83 2.87
CA GLN A 19 -0.84 -5.96 2.17
C GLN A 19 -1.84 -6.79 3.01
N ARG A 20 -3.14 -6.62 2.77
CA ARG A 20 -4.24 -7.29 3.51
C ARG A 20 -4.45 -6.80 4.96
N SER A 21 -3.81 -5.70 5.35
CA SER A 21 -3.96 -5.07 6.68
C SER A 21 -5.10 -4.05 6.77
N GLY A 22 -6.01 -3.96 5.78
CA GLY A 22 -7.12 -3.00 5.80
C GLY A 22 -6.79 -1.63 5.17
N SER A 23 -5.73 -1.54 4.39
CA SER A 23 -5.25 -0.29 3.80
C SER A 23 -6.25 0.40 2.86
N ASN A 24 -7.13 -0.33 2.16
CA ASN A 24 -8.19 0.27 1.38
C ASN A 24 -9.28 0.90 2.25
N LEU A 25 -9.58 0.30 3.43
CA LEU A 25 -10.49 0.88 4.40
C LEU A 25 -9.97 2.25 4.87
N LEU A 26 -8.73 2.28 5.37
CA LEU A 26 -8.11 3.52 5.86
C LEU A 26 -8.01 4.58 4.73
N ARG A 27 -7.57 4.19 3.53
CA ARG A 27 -7.50 5.08 2.37
C ARG A 27 -8.84 5.73 2.05
N LEU A 28 -9.91 4.92 2.02
CA LEU A 28 -11.24 5.41 1.71
C LEU A 28 -11.76 6.35 2.80
N MET A 29 -11.51 6.06 4.08
CA MET A 29 -11.83 6.98 5.17
C MET A 29 -11.08 8.31 5.01
N LEU A 30 -9.76 8.28 4.76
CA LEU A 30 -8.96 9.49 4.54
C LEU A 30 -9.43 10.28 3.31
N ASN A 31 -9.85 9.61 2.24
CA ASN A 31 -10.33 10.29 1.03
C ASN A 31 -11.62 11.10 1.24
N GLN A 32 -12.41 10.78 2.28
CA GLN A 32 -13.62 11.54 2.64
C GLN A 32 -13.32 12.81 3.43
N HIS A 33 -12.10 13.00 3.90
CA HIS A 33 -11.69 14.24 4.53
C HIS A 33 -11.60 15.37 3.51
N SER A 34 -12.11 16.57 3.88
CA SER A 34 -12.17 17.74 2.99
C SER A 34 -10.78 18.16 2.46
N GLN A 35 -9.72 17.91 3.20
CA GLN A 35 -8.35 18.32 2.85
C GLN A 35 -7.46 17.20 2.30
N ILE A 36 -7.89 15.92 2.27
CA ILE A 36 -7.03 14.79 1.88
C ILE A 36 -7.51 14.17 0.57
N ALA A 37 -6.66 14.12 -0.45
CA ALA A 37 -6.88 13.39 -1.69
C ALA A 37 -6.17 12.02 -1.63
N ALA A 38 -6.92 10.93 -1.56
CA ALA A 38 -6.39 9.58 -1.47
C ALA A 38 -6.92 8.68 -2.61
N PRO A 39 -6.47 8.87 -3.86
CA PRO A 39 -6.97 8.12 -5.00
C PRO A 39 -6.60 6.62 -4.94
N HIS A 40 -7.22 5.82 -5.81
CA HIS A 40 -6.87 4.41 -5.94
C HIS A 40 -5.39 4.26 -6.38
N PRO A 41 -4.60 3.42 -5.70
CA PRO A 41 -3.15 3.37 -5.92
C PRO A 41 -2.79 2.76 -7.28
N PRO A 42 -1.96 3.46 -8.09
CA PRO A 42 -1.40 2.90 -9.31
C PRO A 42 -0.11 2.09 -9.08
N HIS A 43 0.45 2.10 -7.87
CA HIS A 43 1.68 1.39 -7.49
C HIS A 43 2.94 1.84 -8.28
N VAL A 44 3.08 3.14 -8.54
CA VAL A 44 4.15 3.72 -9.36
C VAL A 44 5.55 3.28 -8.90
N MET A 45 5.88 3.46 -7.62
CA MET A 45 7.21 3.13 -7.10
C MET A 45 7.55 1.64 -7.29
N GLN A 46 6.62 0.75 -6.91
CA GLN A 46 6.77 -0.69 -7.05
C GLN A 46 7.01 -1.12 -8.51
N THR A 47 6.32 -0.45 -9.45
CA THR A 47 6.39 -0.81 -10.87
C THR A 47 7.64 -0.25 -11.54
N PHE A 48 7.97 1.02 -11.30
CA PHE A 48 8.99 1.72 -12.08
C PHE A 48 10.38 1.70 -11.45
N MET A 49 10.54 1.54 -10.13
CA MET A 49 11.87 1.44 -9.51
C MET A 49 12.75 0.34 -10.16
N PRO A 50 12.23 -0.88 -10.40
CA PRO A 50 13.01 -1.92 -11.10
C PRO A 50 13.24 -1.63 -12.58
N LEU A 51 12.48 -0.70 -13.18
CA LEU A 51 12.55 -0.36 -14.60
C LEU A 51 13.45 0.85 -14.88
N LEU A 52 13.94 1.56 -13.86
CA LEU A 52 14.77 2.75 -14.04
C LEU A 52 16.00 2.53 -14.96
N PRO A 53 16.69 1.37 -14.91
CA PRO A 53 17.81 1.13 -15.84
C PRO A 53 17.45 1.23 -17.32
N LYS A 54 16.17 1.10 -17.69
CA LYS A 54 15.68 1.21 -19.07
C LYS A 54 15.61 2.65 -19.60
N TYR A 55 15.79 3.64 -18.72
CA TYR A 55 15.70 5.06 -19.07
C TYR A 55 17.08 5.74 -19.17
N GLY A 56 18.16 5.03 -18.79
CA GLY A 56 19.50 5.61 -18.81
C GLY A 56 19.69 6.74 -17.79
N ASP A 57 20.45 7.78 -18.18
CA ASP A 57 20.72 8.94 -17.32
C ASP A 57 19.51 9.88 -17.28
N LEU A 58 18.87 9.99 -16.11
CA LEU A 58 17.72 10.87 -15.89
C LEU A 58 18.08 12.36 -15.83
N ASN A 59 19.37 12.74 -15.79
CA ASN A 59 19.78 14.14 -15.98
C ASN A 59 19.63 14.56 -17.44
N ASN A 60 19.57 13.61 -18.38
CA ASN A 60 19.18 13.89 -19.76
C ASN A 60 17.68 14.18 -19.82
N SER A 61 17.31 15.33 -20.39
CA SER A 61 15.91 15.79 -20.47
C SER A 61 15.01 14.83 -21.24
N ASP A 62 15.49 14.21 -22.32
CA ASP A 62 14.68 13.29 -23.13
C ASP A 62 14.39 12.00 -22.35
N SER A 63 15.40 11.45 -21.66
CA SER A 63 15.25 10.29 -20.77
C SER A 63 14.26 10.56 -19.65
N PHE A 64 14.34 11.73 -19.02
CA PHE A 64 13.45 12.11 -17.94
C PHE A 64 12.00 12.33 -18.41
N ILE A 65 11.82 13.00 -19.56
CA ILE A 65 10.51 13.17 -20.19
C ILE A 65 9.92 11.82 -20.60
N GLN A 66 10.75 10.89 -21.11
CA GLN A 66 10.29 9.53 -21.44
C GLN A 66 9.79 8.79 -20.19
N LEU A 67 10.52 8.85 -19.08
CA LEU A 67 10.07 8.28 -17.80
C LEU A 67 8.75 8.93 -17.36
N ALA A 68 8.65 10.26 -17.41
CA ALA A 68 7.42 10.97 -17.05
C ALA A 68 6.23 10.56 -17.94
N THR A 69 6.48 10.35 -19.25
CA THR A 69 5.46 9.92 -20.22
C THR A 69 4.91 8.53 -19.85
N ASP A 70 5.79 7.59 -19.55
CA ASP A 70 5.39 6.22 -19.20
C ASP A 70 4.68 6.18 -17.85
N VAL A 71 5.17 6.92 -16.86
CA VAL A 71 4.52 6.99 -15.52
C VAL A 71 3.15 7.65 -15.62
N CYS A 72 3.01 8.75 -16.34
CA CYS A 72 1.71 9.40 -16.58
C CYS A 72 0.73 8.45 -17.27
N SER A 73 1.18 7.79 -18.34
CA SER A 73 0.38 6.81 -19.08
C SER A 73 -0.06 5.67 -18.16
N PHE A 74 0.84 5.14 -17.34
CA PHE A 74 0.56 4.06 -16.40
C PHE A 74 -0.50 4.47 -15.35
N VAL A 75 -0.44 5.70 -14.85
CA VAL A 75 -1.43 6.22 -13.89
C VAL A 75 -2.79 6.43 -14.57
N MET A 76 -2.81 6.95 -15.80
CA MET A 76 -4.06 7.13 -16.55
C MET A 76 -4.73 5.80 -16.94
N LEU A 77 -3.94 4.74 -17.13
CA LEU A 77 -4.41 3.37 -17.41
C LEU A 77 -4.79 2.58 -16.15
N ASN A 78 -4.80 3.20 -14.96
CA ASN A 78 -5.17 2.51 -13.73
C ASN A 78 -6.59 1.92 -13.85
N PRO A 79 -6.81 0.63 -13.49
CA PRO A 79 -8.13 -0.03 -13.50
C PRO A 79 -9.23 0.74 -12.77
N VAL A 80 -8.86 1.55 -11.78
CA VAL A 80 -9.76 2.54 -11.16
C VAL A 80 -9.25 3.93 -11.53
N PRO A 81 -9.75 4.51 -12.65
CA PRO A 81 -9.24 5.77 -13.18
C PRO A 81 -9.42 6.93 -12.21
N TRP A 82 -8.44 7.80 -12.13
CA TRP A 82 -8.53 9.02 -11.33
C TRP A 82 -9.39 10.11 -11.99
N GLY A 83 -9.75 9.92 -13.25
CA GLY A 83 -10.50 10.93 -14.03
C GLY A 83 -9.69 12.18 -14.33
N PHE A 84 -8.38 12.08 -14.36
CA PHE A 84 -7.45 13.18 -14.60
C PHE A 84 -6.43 12.80 -15.69
N ASN A 85 -6.18 13.74 -16.61
CA ASN A 85 -5.18 13.57 -17.67
C ASN A 85 -3.91 14.36 -17.33
N TYR A 86 -2.77 13.68 -17.42
CA TYR A 86 -1.46 14.26 -17.14
C TYR A 86 -0.74 14.60 -18.44
N ASP A 87 -0.22 15.83 -18.54
CA ASP A 87 0.76 16.18 -19.57
C ASP A 87 2.18 15.91 -19.04
N ALA A 88 2.85 14.95 -19.65
CA ALA A 88 4.14 14.47 -19.19
C ALA A 88 5.24 15.54 -19.17
N LYS A 89 5.23 16.46 -20.15
CA LYS A 89 6.19 17.57 -20.19
C LYS A 89 5.97 18.53 -19.03
N THR A 90 4.72 18.84 -18.73
CA THR A 90 4.36 19.66 -17.56
C THR A 90 4.74 18.97 -16.25
N VAL A 91 4.52 17.65 -16.14
CA VAL A 91 4.92 16.87 -14.95
C VAL A 91 6.45 16.89 -14.80
N ALA A 92 7.20 16.62 -15.88
CA ALA A 92 8.65 16.68 -15.86
C ALA A 92 9.19 18.08 -15.48
N ALA A 93 8.61 19.13 -16.03
CA ALA A 93 9.01 20.51 -15.76
C ALA A 93 8.74 20.97 -14.32
N LYS A 94 7.72 20.41 -13.66
CA LYS A 94 7.36 20.71 -12.26
C LYS A 94 8.12 19.85 -11.24
N ALA A 95 8.74 18.76 -11.65
CA ALA A 95 9.46 17.87 -10.76
C ALA A 95 10.67 18.58 -10.13
N LYS A 96 10.76 18.59 -8.81
CA LYS A 96 11.84 19.24 -8.04
C LYS A 96 13.18 18.50 -8.18
N SER A 97 13.13 17.23 -8.59
CA SER A 97 14.30 16.40 -8.85
C SER A 97 14.08 15.54 -10.08
N HIS A 98 15.15 15.27 -10.84
CA HIS A 98 15.12 14.37 -11.99
C HIS A 98 15.15 12.89 -11.54
N THR A 99 14.14 12.50 -10.77
CA THR A 99 13.98 11.16 -10.21
C THR A 99 12.55 10.66 -10.42
N LEU A 100 12.35 9.35 -10.30
CA LEU A 100 10.99 8.77 -10.25
C LEU A 100 10.15 9.38 -9.12
N VAL A 101 10.77 9.66 -7.98
CA VAL A 101 10.07 10.27 -6.82
C VAL A 101 9.59 11.68 -7.16
N GLY A 102 10.38 12.49 -7.89
CA GLY A 102 9.95 13.81 -8.31
C GLY A 102 8.72 13.77 -9.21
N ILE A 103 8.67 12.83 -10.17
CA ILE A 103 7.49 12.61 -11.02
C ILE A 103 6.29 12.15 -10.18
N TYR A 104 6.52 11.19 -9.30
CA TYR A 104 5.50 10.65 -8.39
C TYR A 104 4.88 11.74 -7.50
N GLU A 105 5.69 12.62 -6.89
CA GLU A 105 5.22 13.76 -6.09
C GLU A 105 4.31 14.67 -6.93
N VAL A 106 4.77 15.11 -8.10
CA VAL A 106 4.01 16.04 -8.97
C VAL A 106 2.67 15.43 -9.39
N ILE A 107 2.61 14.14 -9.69
CA ILE A 107 1.36 13.46 -10.09
C ILE A 107 0.33 13.53 -8.94
N TYR A 108 0.73 13.21 -7.72
CA TYR A 108 -0.18 13.25 -6.57
C TYR A 108 -0.54 14.69 -6.17
N GLU A 109 0.42 15.62 -6.18
CA GLU A 109 0.19 17.04 -5.92
C GLU A 109 -0.80 17.64 -6.94
N THR A 110 -0.61 17.33 -8.22
CA THR A 110 -1.51 17.81 -9.29
C THR A 110 -2.94 17.30 -9.10
N TYR A 111 -3.08 16.01 -8.74
CA TYR A 111 -4.39 15.44 -8.47
C TYR A 111 -5.05 16.08 -7.23
N ALA A 112 -4.31 16.26 -6.14
CA ALA A 112 -4.83 16.88 -4.92
C ALA A 112 -5.24 18.34 -5.16
N ALA A 113 -4.42 19.10 -5.89
CA ALA A 113 -4.72 20.49 -6.27
C ALA A 113 -5.99 20.60 -7.12
N ALA A 114 -6.19 19.69 -8.08
CA ALA A 114 -7.41 19.62 -8.88
C ALA A 114 -8.66 19.33 -8.06
N GLN A 115 -8.52 18.65 -6.91
CA GLN A 115 -9.58 18.42 -5.92
C GLN A 115 -9.69 19.54 -4.87
N GLN A 116 -8.90 20.61 -4.99
CA GLN A 116 -8.79 21.70 -4.01
C GLN A 116 -8.42 21.24 -2.60
N LYS A 117 -7.60 20.18 -2.50
CA LYS A 117 -7.14 19.57 -1.25
C LYS A 117 -5.68 19.90 -1.00
N THR A 118 -5.30 19.99 0.26
CA THR A 118 -3.95 20.41 0.72
C THR A 118 -3.05 19.24 1.10
N PHE A 119 -3.61 18.03 1.21
CA PHE A 119 -2.90 16.79 1.42
C PHE A 119 -3.13 15.82 0.28
N TRP A 120 -2.07 15.19 -0.20
CA TRP A 120 -2.19 13.99 -1.01
C TRP A 120 -1.81 12.74 -0.20
N CYS A 121 -2.48 11.64 -0.48
CA CYS A 121 -2.24 10.37 0.20
C CYS A 121 -2.01 9.25 -0.81
N SER A 122 -0.86 8.61 -0.73
CA SER A 122 -0.56 7.38 -1.48
C SER A 122 -0.71 6.15 -0.60
N LYS A 123 -1.42 5.16 -1.11
CA LYS A 123 -1.59 3.85 -0.48
C LYS A 123 -0.90 2.77 -1.30
N SER A 124 0.41 2.68 -1.26
CA SER A 124 1.17 1.57 -1.85
C SER A 124 2.00 0.95 -0.72
N MET A 125 1.53 -0.19 -0.21
CA MET A 125 2.10 -0.77 1.02
C MET A 125 3.61 -1.02 0.88
N THR A 126 4.06 -1.40 -0.31
CA THR A 126 5.48 -1.61 -0.66
C THR A 126 6.33 -0.33 -0.67
N ASN A 127 5.72 0.86 -0.53
CA ASN A 127 6.50 2.10 -0.40
C ASN A 127 7.42 2.11 0.82
N LEU A 128 7.18 1.23 1.79
CA LEU A 128 8.09 1.02 2.93
C LEU A 128 9.54 0.71 2.50
N TYR A 129 9.72 0.02 1.37
CA TYR A 129 11.04 -0.33 0.81
C TYR A 129 11.71 0.85 0.09
N PHE A 130 10.95 1.91 -0.22
CA PHE A 130 11.45 3.06 -0.98
C PHE A 130 11.53 4.35 -0.14
N ILE A 131 11.37 4.25 1.18
CA ILE A 131 11.49 5.39 2.10
C ILE A 131 12.84 6.11 1.95
N PRO A 132 13.99 5.42 1.85
CA PRO A 132 15.28 6.09 1.64
C PRO A 132 15.29 6.94 0.35
N GLN A 133 14.76 6.42 -0.76
CA GLN A 133 14.71 7.14 -2.03
C GLN A 133 13.74 8.34 -1.98
N ILE A 134 12.60 8.18 -1.30
CA ILE A 134 11.61 9.25 -1.09
C ILE A 134 12.27 10.39 -0.30
N ARG A 135 12.96 10.07 0.77
CA ARG A 135 13.68 11.06 1.60
C ARG A 135 14.84 11.72 0.85
N ALA A 136 15.62 10.94 0.08
CA ALA A 136 16.72 11.47 -0.71
C ALA A 136 16.25 12.46 -1.80
N ALA A 137 15.03 12.32 -2.29
CA ALA A 137 14.41 13.27 -3.23
C ALA A 137 13.84 14.53 -2.53
N GLY A 138 13.97 14.66 -1.21
CA GLY A 138 13.50 15.82 -0.43
C GLY A 138 12.01 15.77 -0.08
N VAL A 139 11.34 14.63 -0.27
CA VAL A 139 9.93 14.45 0.11
C VAL A 139 9.86 13.94 1.55
N HIS A 140 9.06 14.62 2.38
CA HIS A 140 8.94 14.35 3.83
C HIS A 140 7.50 14.04 4.24
N PRO A 141 6.94 12.88 3.87
CA PRO A 141 5.55 12.55 4.15
C PRO A 141 5.31 12.17 5.61
N PHE A 142 4.05 12.24 6.02
CA PHE A 142 3.58 11.46 7.16
C PHE A 142 3.48 10.00 6.73
N TYR A 143 4.20 9.11 7.39
CA TYR A 143 4.13 7.68 7.16
C TYR A 143 3.12 7.06 8.13
N ILE A 144 2.00 6.59 7.59
CA ILE A 144 1.03 5.81 8.36
C ILE A 144 1.41 4.34 8.23
N HIS A 145 1.99 3.77 9.29
CA HIS A 145 2.30 2.34 9.33
C HIS A 145 1.08 1.58 9.82
N LEU A 146 0.32 1.02 8.89
CA LEU A 146 -0.87 0.23 9.19
C LEU A 146 -0.48 -1.22 9.50
N ILE A 147 -0.60 -1.58 10.77
CA ILE A 147 -0.21 -2.87 11.35
C ILE A 147 -1.47 -3.68 11.62
N ARG A 148 -1.49 -4.94 11.23
CA ARG A 148 -2.54 -5.91 11.53
C ARG A 148 -1.91 -7.20 12.02
N ASP A 149 -2.62 -7.95 12.89
CA ASP A 149 -2.18 -9.28 13.29
C ASP A 149 -1.78 -10.10 12.07
N GLY A 150 -0.51 -10.50 12.04
CA GLY A 150 0.06 -11.21 10.89
C GLY A 150 -0.60 -12.54 10.60
N ARG A 151 -1.18 -13.20 11.61
CA ARG A 151 -1.94 -14.45 11.47
C ARG A 151 -3.27 -14.20 10.74
N ASP A 152 -3.92 -13.06 11.01
CA ASP A 152 -5.11 -12.61 10.26
C ASP A 152 -4.75 -12.18 8.83
N VAL A 153 -3.58 -11.60 8.65
CA VAL A 153 -3.03 -11.31 7.32
C VAL A 153 -2.82 -12.61 6.55
N ALA A 154 -2.26 -13.66 7.17
CA ALA A 154 -2.08 -14.96 6.56
C ALA A 154 -3.43 -15.60 6.17
N ALA A 155 -4.41 -15.60 7.08
CA ALA A 155 -5.76 -16.08 6.78
C ALA A 155 -6.41 -15.33 5.60
N SER A 156 -6.12 -14.03 5.45
CA SER A 156 -6.61 -13.23 4.32
C SER A 156 -5.87 -13.53 3.00
N PHE A 157 -4.56 -13.75 3.02
CA PHE A 157 -3.77 -14.08 1.83
C PHE A 157 -4.14 -15.44 1.25
N ARG A 158 -4.46 -16.43 2.10
CA ARG A 158 -4.91 -17.76 1.64
C ARG A 158 -6.16 -17.70 0.76
N LYS A 159 -7.02 -16.72 1.00
CA LYS A 159 -8.26 -16.50 0.21
C LYS A 159 -8.08 -15.52 -0.95
N ALA A 160 -7.01 -14.77 -0.98
CA ALA A 160 -6.75 -13.80 -2.04
C ALA A 160 -6.20 -14.50 -3.28
N ILE A 161 -6.36 -13.88 -4.45
CA ILE A 161 -5.80 -14.38 -5.71
C ILE A 161 -4.29 -14.11 -5.78
N VAL A 162 -3.85 -13.00 -5.15
CA VAL A 162 -2.47 -12.50 -5.19
C VAL A 162 -1.70 -12.83 -3.91
N GLY A 163 -0.38 -12.77 -3.98
CA GLY A 163 0.56 -12.93 -2.85
C GLY A 163 0.78 -14.39 -2.46
N GLU A 164 1.60 -14.58 -1.42
CA GLU A 164 1.97 -15.88 -0.89
C GLU A 164 0.76 -16.59 -0.25
N LYS A 165 0.80 -17.92 -0.17
CA LYS A 165 -0.29 -18.75 0.33
C LYS A 165 0.09 -19.60 1.53
N HIS A 166 1.32 -20.07 1.59
CA HIS A 166 1.81 -20.87 2.71
C HIS A 166 2.21 -19.95 3.88
N CYS A 167 1.81 -20.31 5.09
CA CYS A 167 2.02 -19.49 6.29
C CYS A 167 3.48 -19.16 6.57
N TYR A 168 4.42 -20.03 6.23
CA TYR A 168 5.87 -19.76 6.34
C TYR A 168 6.29 -18.53 5.53
N HIS A 169 5.91 -18.48 4.24
CA HIS A 169 6.29 -17.38 3.35
C HIS A 169 5.58 -16.08 3.72
N ILE A 170 4.30 -16.17 4.11
CA ILE A 170 3.53 -15.01 4.55
C ILE A 170 4.11 -14.45 5.85
N ALA A 171 4.50 -15.31 6.80
CA ALA A 171 5.13 -14.89 8.05
C ALA A 171 6.45 -14.17 7.81
N ARG A 172 7.31 -14.70 6.92
CA ARG A 172 8.56 -14.05 6.52
C ARG A 172 8.32 -12.67 5.92
N GLN A 173 7.38 -12.58 4.96
CA GLN A 173 7.04 -11.30 4.32
C GLN A 173 6.47 -10.32 5.34
N TRP A 174 5.55 -10.74 6.21
CA TRP A 174 4.98 -9.90 7.24
C TRP A 174 6.05 -9.39 8.21
N LYS A 175 6.92 -10.26 8.69
CA LYS A 175 8.04 -9.90 9.56
C LYS A 175 8.96 -8.88 8.90
N GLU A 176 9.40 -9.15 7.67
CA GLU A 176 10.26 -8.26 6.90
C GLU A 176 9.62 -6.89 6.66
N ASP A 177 8.33 -6.85 6.33
CA ASP A 177 7.59 -5.60 6.12
C ASP A 177 7.56 -4.76 7.41
N GLN A 178 7.28 -5.37 8.59
CA GLN A 178 7.26 -4.65 9.87
C GLN A 178 8.65 -4.11 10.21
N GLU A 179 9.67 -4.97 10.19
CA GLU A 179 11.04 -4.60 10.52
C GLU A 179 11.61 -3.54 9.57
N THR A 180 11.31 -3.63 8.28
CA THR A 180 11.73 -2.63 7.29
C THR A 180 11.04 -1.29 7.50
N ALA A 181 9.73 -1.29 7.80
CA ALA A 181 8.99 -0.08 8.08
C ALA A 181 9.51 0.61 9.35
N GLU A 182 9.69 -0.15 10.43
CA GLU A 182 10.24 0.35 11.69
C GLU A 182 11.63 0.98 11.49
N LYS A 183 12.55 0.22 10.87
CA LYS A 183 13.91 0.68 10.61
C LYS A 183 13.92 1.97 9.78
N ASN A 184 13.30 1.96 8.61
CA ASN A 184 13.32 3.08 7.68
C ASN A 184 12.62 4.31 8.25
N CYS A 185 11.50 4.13 8.98
CA CYS A 185 10.80 5.25 9.59
C CYS A 185 11.56 5.81 10.79
N HIS A 186 12.16 4.95 11.63
CA HIS A 186 12.97 5.41 12.76
C HIS A 186 14.18 6.24 12.28
N GLU A 187 14.90 5.77 11.28
CA GLU A 187 16.09 6.45 10.76
C GLU A 187 15.78 7.74 9.99
N PHE A 188 14.66 7.76 9.24
CA PHE A 188 14.42 8.81 8.25
C PHE A 188 13.16 9.64 8.46
N ALA A 189 12.25 9.22 9.34
CA ALA A 189 10.95 9.87 9.50
C ALA A 189 10.38 9.76 10.93
N ALA A 190 11.23 9.74 11.95
CA ALA A 190 10.82 9.54 13.35
C ALA A 190 9.80 10.58 13.84
N ASP A 191 9.88 11.82 13.36
CA ASP A 191 8.96 12.93 13.65
C ASP A 191 7.60 12.81 12.94
N ARG A 192 7.50 11.95 11.91
CA ARG A 192 6.31 11.80 11.04
C ARG A 192 5.85 10.35 10.92
N TYR A 193 6.32 9.47 11.78
CA TYR A 193 5.92 8.07 11.80
C TYR A 193 4.72 7.86 12.73
N ILE A 194 3.63 7.33 12.18
CA ILE A 194 2.37 7.15 12.88
C ILE A 194 1.93 5.69 12.76
N PRO A 195 2.18 4.84 13.77
CA PRO A 195 1.68 3.47 13.78
C PRO A 195 0.16 3.46 14.04
N VAL A 196 -0.56 2.69 13.25
CA VAL A 196 -2.01 2.48 13.38
C VAL A 196 -2.31 1.00 13.42
N MET A 197 -2.87 0.52 14.52
CA MET A 197 -3.32 -0.86 14.63
C MET A 197 -4.66 -1.01 13.93
N TYR A 198 -4.75 -1.96 12.99
CA TYR A 198 -5.98 -2.26 12.26
C TYR A 198 -7.15 -2.61 13.21
N GLU A 199 -6.86 -3.35 14.26
CA GLU A 199 -7.85 -3.78 15.26
C GLU A 199 -8.44 -2.59 16.01
N ASN A 200 -7.65 -1.55 16.29
CA ASN A 200 -8.15 -0.29 16.86
C ASN A 200 -8.99 0.48 15.84
N LEU A 201 -8.53 0.54 14.58
CA LEU A 201 -9.27 1.21 13.50
C LEU A 201 -10.66 0.62 13.29
N ILE A 202 -10.83 -0.70 13.41
CA ILE A 202 -12.16 -1.30 13.23
C ILE A 202 -13.00 -1.30 14.51
N ARG A 203 -12.39 -1.29 15.69
CA ARG A 203 -13.10 -1.29 16.98
C ARG A 203 -13.60 0.11 17.34
N ASP A 204 -12.78 1.12 17.17
CA ASP A 204 -13.08 2.52 17.45
C ASP A 204 -12.50 3.42 16.34
N PRO A 205 -13.16 3.45 15.16
CA PRO A 205 -12.65 4.16 14.01
C PRO A 205 -12.58 5.67 14.22
N GLU A 206 -13.55 6.27 14.93
CA GLU A 206 -13.56 7.70 15.17
C GLU A 206 -12.36 8.14 16.01
N ASN A 207 -12.13 7.50 17.17
CA ASN A 207 -11.03 7.86 18.03
C ASN A 207 -9.66 7.59 17.35
N THR A 208 -9.56 6.47 16.63
CA THR A 208 -8.33 6.15 15.87
C THR A 208 -8.02 7.22 14.81
N LEU A 209 -9.05 7.68 14.07
CA LEU A 209 -8.89 8.74 13.08
C LEU A 209 -8.60 10.10 13.73
N ARG A 210 -9.20 10.43 14.88
CA ARG A 210 -8.89 11.67 15.62
C ARG A 210 -7.43 11.73 16.03
N ILE A 211 -6.90 10.64 16.59
CA ILE A 211 -5.49 10.54 16.96
C ILE A 211 -4.60 10.69 15.73
N LEU A 212 -4.89 9.94 14.65
CA LEU A 212 -4.14 10.00 13.41
C LEU A 212 -4.10 11.41 12.80
N LEU A 213 -5.24 12.07 12.70
CA LEU A 213 -5.37 13.40 12.11
C LEU A 213 -4.71 14.48 12.96
N HIS A 214 -4.74 14.34 14.29
CA HIS A 214 -4.06 15.25 15.20
C HIS A 214 -2.56 15.39 14.91
N HIS A 215 -1.87 14.27 14.59
CA HIS A 215 -0.46 14.29 14.19
C HIS A 215 -0.21 15.13 12.92
N MET A 216 -1.23 15.28 12.08
CA MET A 216 -1.15 16.06 10.83
C MET A 216 -1.70 17.50 10.99
N GLY A 217 -2.14 17.89 12.19
CA GLY A 217 -2.80 19.17 12.43
C GLY A 217 -4.21 19.27 11.82
N LEU A 218 -4.85 18.14 11.53
CA LEU A 218 -6.19 18.07 10.96
C LEU A 218 -7.24 17.68 12.01
N GLN A 219 -8.49 18.07 11.73
CA GLN A 219 -9.65 17.74 12.58
C GLN A 219 -10.41 16.56 11.96
N PHE A 220 -10.97 15.71 12.80
CA PHE A 220 -11.86 14.63 12.34
C PHE A 220 -13.14 15.16 11.72
N GLU A 221 -13.55 14.56 10.62
CA GLU A 221 -14.81 14.81 9.93
C GLU A 221 -15.68 13.54 9.91
N ALA A 222 -16.96 13.66 10.32
CA ALA A 222 -17.86 12.51 10.40
C ALA A 222 -18.10 11.82 9.05
N THR A 223 -17.93 12.53 7.95
CA THR A 223 -17.99 12.01 6.58
C THR A 223 -17.00 10.88 6.34
N MET A 224 -15.87 10.85 7.07
CA MET A 224 -14.85 9.80 6.96
C MET A 224 -15.40 8.41 7.31
N LEU A 225 -16.39 8.32 8.18
CA LEU A 225 -17.05 7.05 8.54
C LEU A 225 -18.11 6.62 7.49
N GLN A 226 -18.49 7.52 6.57
CA GLN A 226 -19.45 7.26 5.50
C GLN A 226 -18.77 6.78 4.21
N TYR A 227 -17.50 6.46 4.23
CA TYR A 227 -16.67 6.06 3.08
C TYR A 227 -17.34 5.00 2.19
N HIS A 228 -18.08 4.06 2.79
CA HIS A 228 -18.73 2.93 2.12
C HIS A 228 -19.91 3.34 1.20
N GLN A 229 -20.43 4.55 1.35
CA GLN A 229 -21.52 5.10 0.55
C GLN A 229 -21.02 5.81 -0.73
N THR A 230 -19.71 5.84 -0.97
CA THR A 230 -19.11 6.63 -2.03
C THR A 230 -18.92 5.84 -3.33
N ASN A 231 -18.95 6.55 -4.47
CA ASN A 231 -18.61 5.97 -5.77
C ASN A 231 -17.18 5.39 -5.79
N GLU A 232 -16.26 5.96 -5.03
CA GLU A 232 -14.87 5.48 -4.93
C GLU A 232 -14.81 4.12 -4.23
N ALA A 233 -15.60 3.91 -3.17
CA ALA A 233 -15.71 2.61 -2.51
C ALA A 233 -16.33 1.56 -3.45
N GLN A 234 -17.36 1.93 -4.21
CA GLN A 234 -17.99 1.08 -5.21
C GLN A 234 -16.99 0.66 -6.29
N LYS A 235 -16.29 1.60 -6.91
CA LYS A 235 -15.27 1.34 -7.94
C LYS A 235 -14.11 0.49 -7.40
N THR A 236 -13.69 0.74 -6.15
CA THR A 236 -12.63 -0.06 -5.49
C THR A 236 -13.08 -1.51 -5.31
N ALA A 237 -14.32 -1.76 -4.91
CA ALA A 237 -14.87 -3.10 -4.76
C ALA A 237 -15.00 -3.83 -6.12
N GLU A 238 -15.43 -3.12 -7.16
CA GLU A 238 -15.56 -3.64 -8.54
C GLU A 238 -14.21 -3.97 -9.19
N ALA A 239 -13.11 -3.39 -8.70
CA ALA A 239 -11.77 -3.71 -9.17
C ALA A 239 -11.26 -5.08 -8.70
N GLY A 240 -11.98 -5.76 -7.78
CA GLY A 240 -11.68 -7.13 -7.38
C GLY A 240 -12.48 -7.60 -6.18
N LYS A 241 -13.03 -8.81 -6.25
CA LYS A 241 -13.85 -9.46 -5.20
C LYS A 241 -13.21 -9.43 -3.81
N MET A 242 -11.87 -9.41 -3.74
CA MET A 242 -11.12 -9.33 -2.47
C MET A 242 -11.31 -8.00 -1.73
N TRP A 243 -11.95 -7.00 -2.34
CA TRP A 243 -12.23 -5.68 -1.76
C TRP A 243 -13.73 -5.43 -1.54
N ASP A 244 -14.59 -6.41 -1.71
CA ASP A 244 -16.05 -6.27 -1.53
C ASP A 244 -16.45 -5.66 -0.19
N ASN A 245 -15.70 -5.90 0.85
CA ASN A 245 -15.99 -5.40 2.19
C ASN A 245 -15.93 -3.88 2.32
N VAL A 246 -15.27 -3.16 1.39
CA VAL A 246 -15.21 -1.69 1.47
C VAL A 246 -16.53 -1.00 1.14
N ARG A 247 -17.52 -1.74 0.60
CA ARG A 247 -18.91 -1.27 0.39
C ARG A 247 -19.78 -1.36 1.64
N LYS A 248 -19.23 -1.87 2.74
CA LYS A 248 -19.95 -2.07 3.99
C LYS A 248 -19.42 -1.12 5.06
N PRO A 249 -20.23 -0.76 6.06
CA PRO A 249 -19.73 -0.11 7.26
C PRO A 249 -18.58 -0.93 7.89
N VAL A 250 -17.82 -0.29 8.77
CA VAL A 250 -16.70 -0.95 9.47
C VAL A 250 -17.17 -2.22 10.14
N MET A 251 -16.47 -3.33 9.85
CA MET A 251 -16.79 -4.65 10.38
C MET A 251 -15.91 -4.92 11.61
N VAL A 252 -16.41 -4.62 12.81
CA VAL A 252 -15.70 -4.81 14.09
C VAL A 252 -15.22 -6.26 14.31
N THR A 253 -15.93 -7.25 13.74
CA THR A 253 -15.60 -8.67 13.86
C THR A 253 -14.56 -9.15 12.84
N ASN A 254 -13.91 -8.23 12.11
CA ASN A 254 -12.92 -8.60 11.10
C ASN A 254 -11.49 -8.76 11.67
N SER A 255 -11.39 -9.24 12.89
CA SER A 255 -10.16 -9.60 13.59
C SER A 255 -10.27 -11.00 14.22
N ASN A 256 -9.14 -11.57 14.63
CA ASN A 256 -9.02 -12.92 15.22
C ASN A 256 -9.58 -14.05 14.34
N LYS A 257 -9.64 -13.85 13.03
CA LYS A 257 -10.16 -14.86 12.10
C LYS A 257 -9.22 -16.04 11.92
N PHE A 258 -7.95 -15.85 12.21
CA PHE A 258 -6.96 -16.91 12.16
C PHE A 258 -7.35 -18.09 13.07
N LEU A 259 -8.02 -17.84 14.21
CA LEU A 259 -8.47 -18.87 15.15
C LEU A 259 -9.42 -19.90 14.52
N SER A 260 -10.15 -19.52 13.48
CA SER A 260 -11.10 -20.39 12.78
C SER A 260 -10.70 -20.71 11.33
N GLN A 261 -9.69 -20.04 10.78
CA GLN A 261 -9.35 -20.10 9.35
C GLN A 261 -7.96 -20.68 9.07
N LEU A 262 -7.11 -20.78 10.07
CA LEU A 262 -5.82 -21.44 10.00
C LEU A 262 -5.84 -22.70 10.86
N SER A 263 -5.08 -23.73 10.47
CA SER A 263 -4.81 -24.87 11.32
C SER A 263 -3.86 -24.48 12.46
N GLU A 264 -3.82 -25.25 13.54
CA GLU A 264 -2.84 -25.06 14.61
C GLU A 264 -1.41 -25.14 14.09
N GLU A 265 -1.15 -26.01 13.11
CA GLU A 265 0.16 -26.11 12.46
C GLU A 265 0.51 -24.82 11.71
N ASP A 266 -0.42 -24.25 10.93
CA ASP A 266 -0.22 -22.97 10.25
C ASP A 266 0.11 -21.84 11.23
N VAL A 267 -0.64 -21.78 12.36
CA VAL A 267 -0.40 -20.77 13.39
C VAL A 267 0.98 -20.98 14.03
N ARG A 268 1.34 -22.24 14.36
CA ARG A 268 2.65 -22.56 14.92
C ARG A 268 3.79 -22.21 13.96
N ILE A 269 3.66 -22.52 12.67
CA ILE A 269 4.65 -22.14 11.66
C ILE A 269 4.77 -20.62 11.59
N PHE A 270 3.66 -19.90 11.54
CA PHE A 270 3.66 -18.44 11.50
C PHE A 270 4.37 -17.85 12.73
N GLU A 271 4.00 -18.27 13.93
CA GLU A 271 4.57 -17.77 15.18
C GLU A 271 6.04 -18.17 15.36
N SER A 272 6.46 -19.32 14.83
CA SER A 272 7.86 -19.73 14.82
C SER A 272 8.74 -18.79 13.97
N VAL A 273 8.18 -18.17 12.94
CA VAL A 273 8.90 -17.22 12.06
C VAL A 273 8.81 -15.79 12.56
N ALA A 274 7.62 -15.36 13.02
CA ALA A 274 7.30 -13.96 13.25
C ALA A 274 6.75 -13.66 14.66
N GLY A 275 6.83 -14.61 15.58
CA GLY A 275 6.25 -14.47 16.92
C GLY A 275 6.88 -13.36 17.75
N ASP A 276 8.18 -13.14 17.61
CA ASP A 276 8.91 -12.04 18.23
C ASP A 276 8.39 -10.67 17.78
N VAL A 277 8.10 -10.53 16.49
CA VAL A 277 7.54 -9.29 15.93
C VAL A 277 6.08 -9.12 16.32
N LEU A 278 5.28 -10.21 16.34
CA LEU A 278 3.91 -10.17 16.87
C LEU A 278 3.90 -9.61 18.30
N GLN A 279 4.76 -10.12 19.18
CA GLN A 279 4.84 -9.66 20.57
C GLN A 279 5.26 -8.19 20.68
N ARG A 280 6.23 -7.73 19.87
CA ARG A 280 6.64 -6.31 19.82
C ARG A 280 5.49 -5.37 19.49
N HIS A 281 4.57 -5.83 18.62
CA HIS A 281 3.35 -5.07 18.27
C HIS A 281 2.17 -5.29 19.23
N GLY A 282 2.38 -6.00 20.36
CA GLY A 282 1.37 -6.19 21.39
C GLY A 282 0.38 -7.32 21.10
N TYR A 283 0.64 -8.18 20.11
CA TYR A 283 -0.18 -9.38 19.86
C TYR A 283 0.23 -10.52 20.78
N THR A 284 -0.75 -11.11 21.47
CA THR A 284 -0.51 -12.29 22.30
C THR A 284 -0.32 -13.53 21.42
N PRO A 285 0.79 -14.26 21.54
CA PRO A 285 0.97 -15.53 20.85
C PRO A 285 -0.10 -16.54 21.22
N TYR A 286 -0.48 -17.40 20.28
CA TYR A 286 -1.37 -18.56 20.52
C TYR A 286 -0.61 -19.69 21.20
N PHE A 287 0.64 -19.93 20.76
CA PHE A 287 1.55 -20.88 21.41
C PHE A 287 2.54 -20.16 22.33
N ALA A 288 2.86 -20.76 23.47
CA ALA A 288 3.96 -20.28 24.30
C ALA A 288 5.28 -20.32 23.49
N PRO A 289 6.20 -19.35 23.66
CA PRO A 289 7.42 -19.25 22.84
C PRO A 289 8.33 -20.48 22.87
N ASP A 290 8.27 -21.28 23.93
CA ASP A 290 9.01 -22.56 24.06
C ASP A 290 8.46 -23.66 23.13
N LYS A 291 7.26 -23.49 22.57
CA LYS A 291 6.61 -24.37 21.58
C LYS A 291 6.91 -23.98 20.13
N TRP A 292 7.56 -22.85 19.91
CA TRP A 292 7.93 -22.43 18.55
C TRP A 292 9.06 -23.30 18.01
N ILE A 293 9.02 -23.56 16.71
CA ILE A 293 10.08 -24.29 16.00
C ILE A 293 11.28 -23.34 15.88
N LYS A 294 12.38 -23.68 16.51
CA LYS A 294 13.57 -22.82 16.56
C LYS A 294 14.22 -22.62 15.18
N GLN A 295 14.18 -23.68 14.35
CA GLN A 295 14.74 -23.65 13.01
C GLN A 295 14.03 -24.70 12.16
N PHE A 296 13.67 -24.32 10.93
CA PHE A 296 13.16 -25.24 9.92
C PHE A 296 14.32 -25.83 9.13
N SER A 297 14.26 -27.12 8.80
CA SER A 297 15.25 -27.76 7.93
C SER A 297 15.11 -27.31 6.47
N TYR A 298 16.12 -27.56 5.67
CA TYR A 298 16.08 -27.26 4.23
C TYR A 298 14.95 -28.01 3.53
N GLU A 299 14.73 -29.26 3.91
CA GLU A 299 13.66 -30.12 3.37
C GLU A 299 12.28 -29.52 3.69
N GLN A 300 12.05 -29.12 4.94
CA GLN A 300 10.79 -28.47 5.34
C GLN A 300 10.55 -27.16 4.56
N VAL A 301 11.59 -26.32 4.41
CA VAL A 301 11.46 -25.08 3.63
C VAL A 301 11.19 -25.37 2.15
N ALA A 302 11.80 -26.41 1.58
CA ALA A 302 11.54 -26.85 0.22
C ALA A 302 10.08 -27.35 0.03
N GLU A 303 9.56 -28.12 1.00
CA GLU A 303 8.17 -28.57 1.04
C GLU A 303 7.20 -27.38 1.13
N PHE A 304 7.46 -26.43 2.02
CA PHE A 304 6.65 -25.20 2.16
C PHE A 304 6.64 -24.37 0.89
N THR A 305 7.78 -24.30 0.19
CA THR A 305 7.90 -23.60 -1.09
C THR A 305 7.08 -24.29 -2.18
N ALA A 306 7.21 -25.62 -2.29
CA ALA A 306 6.44 -26.41 -3.25
C ALA A 306 4.93 -26.29 -2.98
N ALA A 307 4.50 -26.39 -1.72
CA ALA A 307 3.12 -26.20 -1.30
C ALA A 307 2.60 -24.80 -1.64
N ASN A 308 3.43 -23.77 -1.39
CA ASN A 308 3.11 -22.39 -1.71
C ASN A 308 2.85 -22.19 -3.22
N GLU A 309 3.72 -22.71 -4.08
CA GLU A 309 3.55 -22.60 -5.53
C GLU A 309 2.32 -23.38 -6.03
N ALA A 310 2.06 -24.55 -5.48
CA ALA A 310 0.83 -25.30 -5.78
C ALA A 310 -0.43 -24.52 -5.39
N MET A 311 -0.45 -23.93 -4.20
CA MET A 311 -1.58 -23.12 -3.74
C MET A 311 -1.76 -21.83 -4.56
N LYS A 312 -0.67 -21.20 -5.02
CA LYS A 312 -0.71 -20.04 -5.93
C LYS A 312 -1.29 -20.42 -7.27
N ALA A 313 -0.85 -21.54 -7.84
CA ALA A 313 -1.38 -22.06 -9.10
C ALA A 313 -2.90 -22.36 -9.00
N GLU A 314 -3.36 -22.93 -7.88
CA GLU A 314 -4.79 -23.18 -7.65
C GLU A 314 -5.58 -21.87 -7.51
N ALA A 315 -5.04 -20.88 -6.77
CA ALA A 315 -5.69 -19.58 -6.64
C ALA A 315 -5.84 -18.85 -7.99
N MET A 316 -4.87 -19.03 -8.90
CA MET A 316 -4.92 -18.45 -10.25
C MET A 316 -6.04 -19.02 -11.11
N LYS A 317 -6.52 -20.24 -10.88
CA LYS A 317 -7.67 -20.81 -11.60
C LYS A 317 -8.97 -20.03 -11.34
N ASN A 318 -9.05 -19.37 -10.19
CA ASN A 318 -10.19 -18.55 -9.78
C ASN A 318 -10.03 -17.06 -10.16
N PHE A 319 -9.09 -16.76 -11.07
CA PHE A 319 -8.86 -15.38 -11.51
C PHE A 319 -10.07 -14.86 -12.29
N ASP A 320 -10.48 -13.64 -11.96
CA ASP A 320 -11.58 -12.97 -12.65
C ASP A 320 -11.11 -12.46 -14.04
N PRO A 321 -11.66 -13.00 -15.14
CA PRO A 321 -11.27 -12.57 -16.50
C PRO A 321 -11.49 -11.06 -16.74
N GLU A 322 -12.51 -10.47 -16.14
CA GLU A 322 -12.74 -9.02 -16.26
C GLU A 322 -11.67 -8.20 -15.54
N GLY A 323 -11.20 -8.68 -14.39
CA GLY A 323 -10.09 -8.06 -13.67
C GLY A 323 -8.78 -8.08 -14.46
N VAL A 324 -8.52 -9.16 -15.21
CA VAL A 324 -7.38 -9.25 -16.16
C VAL A 324 -7.53 -8.20 -17.25
N LYS A 325 -8.68 -8.15 -17.92
CA LYS A 325 -8.95 -7.23 -19.02
C LYS A 325 -8.78 -5.77 -18.59
N LYS A 326 -9.20 -5.41 -17.37
CA LYS A 326 -9.03 -4.04 -16.83
C LYS A 326 -7.56 -3.65 -16.64
N ARG A 327 -6.65 -4.61 -16.45
CA ARG A 327 -5.21 -4.37 -16.26
C ARG A 327 -4.39 -4.53 -17.52
N GLU A 328 -4.94 -5.10 -18.57
CA GLU A 328 -4.23 -5.45 -19.80
C GLU A 328 -3.46 -4.28 -20.40
N ALA A 329 -4.05 -3.09 -20.43
CA ALA A 329 -3.41 -1.89 -20.96
C ALA A 329 -2.16 -1.49 -20.14
N GLN A 330 -2.23 -1.52 -18.80
CA GLN A 330 -1.07 -1.27 -17.94
C GLN A 330 0.00 -2.35 -18.10
N ASP A 331 -0.40 -3.62 -18.14
CA ASP A 331 0.51 -4.76 -18.29
C ASP A 331 1.26 -4.70 -19.62
N ASN A 332 0.56 -4.33 -20.71
CA ASN A 332 1.16 -4.14 -22.03
C ASN A 332 2.15 -2.97 -22.06
N LEU A 333 1.83 -1.85 -21.41
CA LEU A 333 2.77 -0.74 -21.25
C LEU A 333 4.05 -1.21 -20.53
N VAL A 334 3.93 -1.92 -19.42
CA VAL A 334 5.08 -2.45 -18.66
C VAL A 334 5.89 -3.46 -19.48
N LYS A 335 5.24 -4.34 -20.24
CA LYS A 335 5.91 -5.29 -21.17
C LYS A 335 6.72 -4.52 -22.22
N ASN A 336 6.13 -3.48 -22.83
CA ASN A 336 6.79 -2.64 -23.82
C ASN A 336 8.01 -1.92 -23.24
N ILE A 337 7.94 -1.42 -22.00
CA ILE A 337 9.08 -0.78 -21.35
C ILE A 337 10.19 -1.81 -21.10
N LYS A 338 9.85 -3.01 -20.61
CA LYS A 338 10.83 -4.10 -20.38
C LYS A 338 11.56 -4.54 -21.63
N SER A 339 10.91 -4.47 -22.81
CA SER A 339 11.49 -4.86 -24.09
C SER A 339 12.41 -3.80 -24.72
N ARG A 340 12.48 -2.61 -24.17
CA ARG A 340 13.43 -1.58 -24.64
C ARG A 340 14.86 -2.04 -24.38
N SER A 341 15.72 -1.80 -25.35
CA SER A 341 17.18 -2.09 -25.28
C SER A 341 17.86 -1.21 -24.24
#